data_1d332fce886afae3ba320c579998dbc8
#
_entry.id   1d332fce886afae3ba320c579998dbc8
#
_cell.length_a   1.000
_cell.length_b   1.000
_cell.length_c   1.000
_cell.angle_alpha   90.00
_cell.angle_beta   90.00
_cell.angle_gamma   90.00
#
_symmetry.space_group_name_H-M   'P 1'
#
loop_
_entity.id
_entity.type
_entity.pdbx_description
1 polymer ?
#
loop_
_entity_poly.entity_id
_entity_poly.type
_entity_poly.pdbx_seq_one_letter_code
_entity_poly.pdbx_strand_id
1 'polypeptide(L)'
;MRKPINRQRTIVAKLARQIERQIAALADDIKQTINEALRKAQQIVTQTKHRKTKGTPKLYSWHAPEAEVIAKGKARTPYEFGVKVGITSTLKGNLILGARSFPNNPYDGHTLAEQLEQASILANSSIKDVYVDLGYRGVDQQNPDVSIKHRGKYKRLNDKERRLLKRRQAIEPIIGHLKSDHRMNRCHLKGSEGDAIHAVLCAAGYNIRWLLRMIRKKGIRLYLALIKLLGLSGLIAKMSPTNHIEQFRRSQLAVLAA
;
A
#
# COMPACT_ATOMS: atom_id res chain seq x y z
N MET A 1 12.40 -25.46 -21.09
CA MET A 1 12.72 -24.49 -20.03
C MET A 1 13.55 -25.01 -18.84
N ARG A 2 13.53 -26.31 -18.45
CA ARG A 2 14.27 -26.80 -17.26
C ARG A 2 15.81 -26.86 -17.44
N LYS A 3 16.32 -27.18 -18.63
CA LYS A 3 17.77 -27.32 -18.89
C LYS A 3 18.57 -26.02 -18.65
N PRO A 4 18.17 -24.83 -19.18
CA PRO A 4 18.89 -23.57 -18.94
C PRO A 4 18.96 -23.19 -17.46
N ILE A 5 17.88 -23.31 -16.73
CA ILE A 5 17.83 -22.97 -15.29
C ILE A 5 18.75 -23.89 -14.47
N ASN A 6 18.80 -25.18 -14.78
CA ASN A 6 19.69 -26.11 -14.10
C ASN A 6 21.16 -25.76 -14.36
N ARG A 7 21.51 -25.37 -15.58
CA ARG A 7 22.87 -24.93 -15.92
C ARG A 7 23.26 -23.67 -15.14
N GLN A 8 22.41 -22.66 -15.12
CA GLN A 8 22.65 -21.43 -14.35
C GLN A 8 22.80 -21.72 -12.85
N ARG A 9 21.93 -22.52 -12.26
CA ARG A 9 22.05 -22.96 -10.87
C ARG A 9 23.39 -23.61 -10.56
N THR A 10 23.86 -24.50 -11.42
CA THR A 10 25.15 -25.19 -11.25
C THR A 10 26.32 -24.21 -11.31
N ILE A 11 26.27 -23.23 -12.22
CA ILE A 11 27.28 -22.17 -12.31
C ILE A 11 27.32 -21.35 -11.03
N VAL A 12 26.17 -20.85 -10.57
CA VAL A 12 26.07 -20.06 -9.32
C VAL A 12 26.59 -20.85 -8.12
N ALA A 13 26.22 -22.11 -7.99
CA ALA A 13 26.69 -22.97 -6.89
C ALA A 13 28.20 -23.22 -6.95
N LYS A 14 28.79 -23.32 -8.15
CA LYS A 14 30.24 -23.47 -8.32
C LYS A 14 30.98 -22.19 -7.92
N LEU A 15 30.53 -21.04 -8.42
CA LEU A 15 31.11 -19.73 -8.09
C LEU A 15 31.02 -19.42 -6.59
N ALA A 16 29.86 -19.66 -5.97
CA ALA A 16 29.68 -19.45 -4.54
C ALA A 16 30.71 -20.25 -3.72
N ARG A 17 30.91 -21.54 -4.02
CA ARG A 17 31.93 -22.37 -3.37
C ARG A 17 33.37 -21.92 -3.62
N GLN A 18 33.67 -21.36 -4.79
CA GLN A 18 34.98 -20.79 -5.05
C GLN A 18 35.26 -19.54 -4.19
N ILE A 19 34.26 -18.64 -4.09
CA ILE A 19 34.36 -17.43 -3.28
C ILE A 19 34.50 -17.81 -1.79
N GLU A 20 33.71 -18.77 -1.29
CA GLU A 20 33.82 -19.24 0.10
C GLU A 20 35.23 -19.71 0.48
N ARG A 21 35.94 -20.37 -0.41
CA ARG A 21 37.32 -20.81 -0.18
C ARG A 21 38.32 -19.65 -0.11
N GLN A 22 38.05 -18.53 -0.78
CA GLN A 22 38.96 -17.39 -0.86
C GLN A 22 38.65 -16.31 0.16
N ILE A 23 37.45 -16.30 0.76
CA ILE A 23 37.00 -15.26 1.66
C ILE A 23 37.79 -15.20 2.96
N ALA A 24 38.41 -16.33 3.38
CA ALA A 24 39.13 -16.42 4.64
C ALA A 24 40.33 -15.43 4.74
N ALA A 25 40.90 -15.03 3.62
CA ALA A 25 42.05 -14.13 3.52
C ALA A 25 41.68 -12.63 3.45
N LEU A 26 40.38 -12.26 3.44
CA LEU A 26 39.93 -10.87 3.28
C LEU A 26 39.77 -10.15 4.62
N ALA A 27 39.70 -8.81 4.60
CA ALA A 27 39.35 -7.99 5.76
C ALA A 27 37.91 -8.24 6.23
N ASP A 28 37.61 -8.02 7.51
CA ASP A 28 36.35 -8.48 8.11
C ASP A 28 35.11 -7.71 7.62
N ASP A 29 35.22 -6.44 7.29
CA ASP A 29 34.17 -5.62 6.66
C ASP A 29 33.78 -6.13 5.29
N ILE A 30 34.79 -6.49 4.48
CA ILE A 30 34.60 -7.08 3.15
C ILE A 30 33.98 -8.47 3.28
N LYS A 31 34.43 -9.29 4.26
CA LYS A 31 33.86 -10.62 4.55
C LYS A 31 32.38 -10.51 4.84
N GLN A 32 31.94 -9.54 5.64
CA GLN A 32 30.54 -9.38 5.99
C GLN A 32 29.66 -9.15 4.75
N THR A 33 30.07 -8.22 3.88
CA THR A 33 29.35 -7.90 2.64
C THR A 33 29.29 -9.09 1.69
N ILE A 34 30.40 -9.81 1.52
CA ILE A 34 30.45 -10.99 0.65
C ILE A 34 29.62 -12.14 1.23
N ASN A 35 29.66 -12.37 2.52
CA ASN A 35 28.87 -13.41 3.19
C ASN A 35 27.38 -13.18 3.01
N GLU A 36 26.88 -11.94 3.06
CA GLU A 36 25.48 -11.64 2.77
C GLU A 36 25.10 -12.02 1.32
N ALA A 37 25.94 -11.65 0.35
CA ALA A 37 25.74 -12.02 -1.04
C ALA A 37 25.79 -13.55 -1.26
N LEU A 38 26.73 -14.24 -0.63
CA LEU A 38 26.83 -15.70 -0.68
C LEU A 38 25.60 -16.38 -0.09
N ARG A 39 25.11 -15.91 1.04
CA ARG A 39 23.88 -16.43 1.66
C ARG A 39 22.68 -16.30 0.71
N LYS A 40 22.51 -15.14 0.05
CA LYS A 40 21.46 -14.93 -0.95
C LYS A 40 21.63 -15.87 -2.15
N ALA A 41 22.87 -16.06 -2.65
CA ALA A 41 23.16 -16.97 -3.75
C ALA A 41 22.82 -18.42 -3.40
N GLN A 42 23.22 -18.89 -2.23
CA GLN A 42 22.92 -20.23 -1.72
C GLN A 42 21.41 -20.44 -1.54
N GLN A 43 20.68 -19.43 -1.05
CA GLN A 43 19.23 -19.47 -0.93
C GLN A 43 18.58 -19.65 -2.31
N ILE A 44 19.02 -18.91 -3.35
CA ILE A 44 18.52 -19.06 -4.72
C ILE A 44 18.81 -20.47 -5.28
N VAL A 45 20.02 -20.99 -5.06
CA VAL A 45 20.38 -22.35 -5.47
C VAL A 45 19.45 -23.37 -4.83
N THR A 46 19.24 -23.29 -3.52
CA THR A 46 18.42 -24.21 -2.73
C THR A 46 16.94 -24.13 -3.16
N GLN A 47 16.36 -22.93 -3.24
CA GLN A 47 14.96 -22.79 -3.64
C GLN A 47 14.70 -23.21 -5.09
N THR A 48 15.69 -23.11 -5.97
CA THR A 48 15.59 -23.57 -7.36
C THR A 48 15.63 -25.09 -7.45
N LYS A 49 16.38 -25.75 -6.54
CA LYS A 49 16.46 -27.21 -6.44
C LYS A 49 15.15 -27.79 -5.87
N HIS A 50 14.61 -27.17 -4.82
CA HIS A 50 13.47 -27.65 -4.04
C HIS A 50 12.20 -26.82 -4.29
N ARG A 51 11.80 -26.67 -5.57
CA ARG A 51 10.67 -25.81 -6.00
C ARG A 51 9.34 -26.07 -5.29
N LYS A 52 9.11 -27.27 -4.80
CA LYS A 52 7.82 -27.69 -4.21
C LYS A 52 7.78 -27.63 -2.69
N THR A 53 8.86 -27.24 -2.01
CA THR A 53 8.88 -27.19 -0.56
C THR A 53 8.03 -26.02 -0.08
N LYS A 54 6.88 -26.29 0.53
CA LYS A 54 6.04 -25.32 1.20
C LYS A 54 6.72 -24.86 2.49
N GLY A 55 6.58 -23.58 2.83
CA GLY A 55 7.05 -23.03 4.12
C GLY A 55 8.50 -22.57 4.17
N THR A 56 9.32 -22.75 3.14
CA THR A 56 10.66 -22.14 3.09
C THR A 56 10.58 -20.73 2.53
N PRO A 57 11.19 -19.72 3.20
CA PRO A 57 11.24 -18.37 2.68
C PRO A 57 11.95 -18.35 1.33
N LYS A 58 11.33 -17.75 0.31
CA LYS A 58 11.88 -17.65 -1.04
C LYS A 58 12.35 -16.24 -1.31
N LEU A 59 13.55 -16.11 -1.87
CA LEU A 59 14.06 -14.86 -2.36
C LEU A 59 13.53 -14.64 -3.79
N TYR A 60 12.66 -13.65 -3.98
CA TYR A 60 12.06 -13.30 -5.26
C TYR A 60 12.83 -12.21 -6.00
N SER A 61 13.53 -11.33 -5.26
CA SER A 61 14.37 -10.29 -5.81
C SER A 61 15.70 -10.24 -5.08
N TRP A 62 16.80 -10.12 -5.82
CA TRP A 62 18.15 -9.97 -5.25
C TRP A 62 18.31 -8.63 -4.52
N HIS A 63 17.78 -7.56 -5.13
CA HIS A 63 17.94 -6.18 -4.66
C HIS A 63 16.86 -5.74 -3.67
N ALA A 64 15.77 -6.49 -3.59
CA ALA A 64 14.65 -6.26 -2.68
C ALA A 64 14.28 -7.60 -2.04
N PRO A 65 15.07 -8.11 -1.07
CA PRO A 65 14.84 -9.41 -0.45
C PRO A 65 13.52 -9.49 0.31
N GLU A 66 12.97 -8.36 0.71
CA GLU A 66 11.65 -8.18 1.32
C GLU A 66 10.48 -8.41 0.37
N ALA A 67 10.73 -8.40 -0.96
CA ALA A 67 9.68 -8.59 -1.95
C ALA A 67 9.05 -9.99 -1.84
N GLU A 68 7.74 -10.02 -1.78
CA GLU A 68 6.93 -11.23 -1.65
C GLU A 68 6.13 -11.52 -2.93
N VAL A 69 5.57 -12.73 -3.02
CA VAL A 69 4.67 -13.10 -4.10
C VAL A 69 3.22 -12.95 -3.64
N ILE A 70 2.44 -12.18 -4.38
CA ILE A 70 1.02 -11.96 -4.13
C ILE A 70 0.24 -12.64 -5.27
N ALA A 71 -0.55 -13.66 -4.93
CA ALA A 71 -1.41 -14.34 -5.89
C ALA A 71 -2.67 -13.49 -6.16
N LYS A 72 -2.89 -13.10 -7.41
CA LYS A 72 -4.04 -12.27 -7.82
C LYS A 72 -5.21 -13.06 -8.42
N GLY A 73 -5.06 -14.36 -8.63
CA GLY A 73 -6.12 -15.20 -9.24
C GLY A 73 -6.52 -14.80 -10.67
N LYS A 74 -5.74 -13.92 -11.33
CA LYS A 74 -5.99 -13.48 -12.71
C LYS A 74 -5.27 -14.38 -13.70
N ALA A 75 -5.96 -14.82 -14.76
CA ALA A 75 -5.38 -15.71 -15.77
C ALA A 75 -4.14 -15.10 -16.47
N ARG A 76 -4.17 -13.81 -16.75
CA ARG A 76 -3.11 -13.11 -17.52
C ARG A 76 -1.89 -12.73 -16.68
N THR A 77 -2.11 -12.33 -15.42
CA THR A 77 -1.06 -11.95 -14.45
C THR A 77 -1.37 -12.59 -13.11
N PRO A 78 -1.07 -13.90 -12.94
CA PRO A 78 -1.47 -14.64 -11.75
C PRO A 78 -0.72 -14.19 -10.49
N TYR A 79 0.46 -13.60 -10.64
CA TYR A 79 1.32 -13.18 -9.54
C TYR A 79 1.77 -11.73 -9.71
N GLU A 80 1.76 -10.98 -8.61
CA GLU A 80 2.45 -9.71 -8.45
C GLU A 80 3.57 -9.91 -7.41
N PHE A 81 4.67 -9.13 -7.53
CA PHE A 81 5.79 -9.19 -6.60
C PHE A 81 5.95 -7.83 -5.92
N GLY A 82 6.18 -7.85 -4.62
CA GLY A 82 6.31 -6.65 -3.80
C GLY A 82 5.70 -6.85 -2.42
N VAL A 83 5.32 -5.76 -1.77
CA VAL A 83 4.61 -5.75 -0.48
C VAL A 83 3.13 -5.44 -0.71
N LYS A 84 2.27 -6.01 0.12
CA LYS A 84 0.85 -5.65 0.15
C LYS A 84 0.69 -4.24 0.74
N VAL A 85 -0.09 -3.38 0.08
CA VAL A 85 -0.41 -2.03 0.57
C VAL A 85 -1.91 -1.89 0.71
N GLY A 86 -2.36 -1.57 1.93
CA GLY A 86 -3.74 -1.23 2.22
C GLY A 86 -3.97 0.28 2.05
N ILE A 87 -5.07 0.63 1.37
CA ILE A 87 -5.47 2.01 1.14
C ILE A 87 -6.83 2.28 1.77
N THR A 88 -6.89 3.31 2.61
CA THR A 88 -8.13 3.80 3.20
C THR A 88 -8.47 5.16 2.61
N SER A 89 -9.69 5.32 2.09
CA SER A 89 -10.13 6.60 1.54
C SER A 89 -11.50 7.02 2.07
N THR A 90 -11.81 8.32 1.97
CA THR A 90 -13.15 8.81 2.26
C THR A 90 -14.13 8.36 1.18
N LEU A 91 -15.31 7.91 1.60
CA LEU A 91 -16.37 7.48 0.69
C LEU A 91 -16.91 8.64 -0.18
N LYS A 92 -16.98 9.85 0.40
CA LYS A 92 -17.32 11.09 -0.31
C LYS A 92 -16.05 11.88 -0.54
N GLY A 93 -15.70 12.17 -1.77
CA GLY A 93 -14.53 13.00 -2.10
C GLY A 93 -13.29 12.21 -2.48
N ASN A 94 -13.16 10.94 -2.15
CA ASN A 94 -12.05 10.07 -2.56
C ASN A 94 -10.66 10.56 -2.10
N LEU A 95 -10.59 11.19 -0.93
CA LEU A 95 -9.33 11.56 -0.28
C LEU A 95 -8.76 10.35 0.45
N ILE A 96 -7.48 10.08 0.30
CA ILE A 96 -6.82 9.00 1.00
C ILE A 96 -6.57 9.41 2.44
N LEU A 97 -7.07 8.62 3.38
CA LEU A 97 -6.89 8.80 4.82
C LEU A 97 -5.73 7.96 5.38
N GLY A 98 -5.39 6.86 4.72
CA GLY A 98 -4.32 5.98 5.14
C GLY A 98 -3.75 5.18 3.98
N ALA A 99 -2.44 4.90 4.06
CA ALA A 99 -1.72 4.00 3.19
C ALA A 99 -0.66 3.28 4.02
N ARG A 100 -0.78 1.96 4.15
CA ARG A 100 0.09 1.16 5.00
C ARG A 100 0.57 -0.09 4.27
N SER A 101 1.86 -0.38 4.36
CA SER A 101 2.44 -1.62 3.84
C SER A 101 2.29 -2.75 4.88
N PHE A 102 2.07 -3.97 4.40
CA PHE A 102 1.88 -5.17 5.21
C PHE A 102 2.83 -6.26 4.73
N PRO A 103 3.98 -6.43 5.40
CA PRO A 103 4.89 -7.56 5.15
C PRO A 103 4.20 -8.91 5.41
N ASN A 104 4.76 -9.98 4.82
CA ASN A 104 4.27 -11.36 4.94
C ASN A 104 2.90 -11.61 4.30
N ASN A 105 2.45 -10.70 3.42
CA ASN A 105 1.20 -10.84 2.66
C ASN A 105 0.04 -11.39 3.52
N PRO A 106 -0.30 -10.76 4.66
CA PRO A 106 -1.34 -11.25 5.55
C PRO A 106 -2.70 -11.30 4.84
N TYR A 107 -3.64 -12.08 5.38
CA TYR A 107 -5.03 -12.03 4.94
C TYR A 107 -5.61 -10.62 5.11
N ASP A 108 -6.40 -10.16 4.13
CA ASP A 108 -6.91 -8.76 4.10
C ASP A 108 -7.65 -8.38 5.39
N GLY A 109 -8.45 -9.29 5.92
CA GLY A 109 -9.16 -9.07 7.17
C GLY A 109 -8.25 -8.75 8.36
N HIS A 110 -7.08 -9.38 8.45
CA HIS A 110 -6.13 -9.14 9.54
C HIS A 110 -5.48 -7.75 9.46
N THR A 111 -5.52 -7.10 8.31
CA THR A 111 -4.96 -5.76 8.13
C THR A 111 -5.93 -4.64 8.50
N LEU A 112 -7.22 -4.96 8.76
CA LEU A 112 -8.28 -3.97 8.93
C LEU A 112 -8.07 -3.08 10.15
N ALA A 113 -7.75 -3.65 11.30
CA ALA A 113 -7.59 -2.90 12.55
C ALA A 113 -6.50 -1.82 12.42
N GLU A 114 -5.33 -2.21 11.89
CA GLU A 114 -4.20 -1.31 11.70
C GLU A 114 -4.48 -0.22 10.66
N GLN A 115 -5.26 -0.52 9.62
CA GLN A 115 -5.68 0.48 8.62
C GLN A 115 -6.67 1.48 9.20
N LEU A 116 -7.60 1.01 10.04
CA LEU A 116 -8.58 1.86 10.72
C LEU A 116 -7.91 2.76 11.76
N GLU A 117 -6.95 2.23 12.52
CA GLU A 117 -6.14 2.99 13.47
C GLU A 117 -5.43 4.16 12.78
N GLN A 118 -4.64 3.88 11.72
CA GLN A 118 -3.95 4.92 10.96
C GLN A 118 -4.93 5.97 10.42
N ALA A 119 -6.05 5.52 9.85
CA ALA A 119 -7.03 6.42 9.27
C ALA A 119 -7.73 7.29 10.35
N SER A 120 -7.99 6.74 11.53
CA SER A 120 -8.58 7.47 12.66
C SER A 120 -7.62 8.53 13.21
N ILE A 121 -6.34 8.22 13.33
CA ILE A 121 -5.29 9.16 13.76
C ILE A 121 -5.21 10.32 12.77
N LEU A 122 -5.09 10.03 11.46
CA LEU A 122 -4.93 11.04 10.42
C LEU A 122 -6.20 11.88 10.19
N ALA A 123 -7.37 11.29 10.40
CA ALA A 123 -8.65 12.01 10.33
C ALA A 123 -8.97 12.77 11.62
N ASN A 124 -8.23 12.53 12.71
CA ASN A 124 -8.53 12.99 14.05
C ASN A 124 -10.01 12.75 14.43
N SER A 125 -10.49 11.54 14.14
CA SER A 125 -11.90 11.16 14.33
C SER A 125 -12.05 9.64 14.34
N SER A 126 -12.96 9.12 15.17
CA SER A 126 -13.31 7.69 15.16
C SER A 126 -14.09 7.32 13.89
N ILE A 127 -13.73 6.17 13.31
CA ILE A 127 -14.40 5.61 12.13
C ILE A 127 -15.50 4.66 12.63
N LYS A 128 -16.77 4.95 12.31
CA LYS A 128 -17.91 4.13 12.72
C LYS A 128 -18.35 3.13 11.64
N ASP A 129 -18.30 3.53 10.39
CA ASP A 129 -18.74 2.72 9.25
C ASP A 129 -17.63 2.54 8.24
N VAL A 130 -17.39 1.30 7.82
CA VAL A 130 -16.40 0.97 6.79
C VAL A 130 -17.03 0.09 5.71
N TYR A 131 -16.73 0.41 4.46
CA TYR A 131 -17.19 -0.31 3.28
C TYR A 131 -15.99 -1.02 2.64
N VAL A 132 -16.00 -2.36 2.73
CA VAL A 132 -14.85 -3.20 2.36
C VAL A 132 -15.19 -4.21 1.26
N ASP A 133 -14.17 -4.86 0.71
CA ASP A 133 -14.34 -5.98 -0.19
C ASP A 133 -14.64 -7.28 0.55
N LEU A 134 -14.94 -8.34 -0.19
CA LEU A 134 -15.19 -9.67 0.36
C LEU A 134 -13.96 -10.28 1.05
N GLY A 135 -12.76 -9.83 0.73
CA GLY A 135 -11.52 -10.20 1.41
C GLY A 135 -11.49 -9.87 2.91
N TYR A 136 -12.37 -8.98 3.38
CA TYR A 136 -12.47 -8.56 4.79
C TYR A 136 -13.62 -9.25 5.55
N ARG A 137 -14.11 -10.40 5.10
CA ARG A 137 -15.17 -11.13 5.80
C ARG A 137 -14.67 -11.76 7.10
N GLY A 138 -15.55 -11.83 8.10
CA GLY A 138 -15.31 -12.58 9.33
C GLY A 138 -14.48 -11.87 10.39
N VAL A 139 -14.18 -10.57 10.22
CA VAL A 139 -13.36 -9.78 11.15
C VAL A 139 -14.19 -8.82 12.03
N ASP A 140 -15.51 -8.99 12.04
CA ASP A 140 -16.40 -8.15 12.84
C ASP A 140 -16.08 -8.21 14.33
N GLN A 141 -15.81 -9.41 14.87
CA GLN A 141 -15.47 -9.60 16.28
C GLN A 141 -14.14 -8.94 16.69
N GLN A 142 -13.22 -8.79 15.73
CA GLN A 142 -11.91 -8.14 15.95
C GLN A 142 -12.02 -6.62 15.92
N ASN A 143 -13.14 -6.06 15.43
CA ASN A 143 -13.38 -4.63 15.30
C ASN A 143 -14.79 -4.27 15.78
N PRO A 144 -15.10 -4.44 17.10
CA PRO A 144 -16.45 -4.33 17.64
C PRO A 144 -17.04 -2.92 17.49
N ASP A 145 -16.20 -1.90 17.52
CA ASP A 145 -16.63 -0.49 17.49
C ASP A 145 -16.93 0.01 16.06
N VAL A 146 -16.69 -0.82 15.04
CA VAL A 146 -16.80 -0.44 13.64
C VAL A 146 -17.82 -1.31 12.91
N SER A 147 -18.78 -0.68 12.26
CA SER A 147 -19.77 -1.37 11.42
C SER A 147 -19.16 -1.71 10.06
N ILE A 148 -18.81 -2.98 9.84
CA ILE A 148 -18.18 -3.48 8.62
C ILE A 148 -19.25 -3.89 7.63
N LYS A 149 -19.26 -3.24 6.45
CA LYS A 149 -20.25 -3.44 5.37
C LYS A 149 -19.56 -3.95 4.10
N HIS A 150 -19.99 -5.12 3.64
CA HIS A 150 -19.49 -5.76 2.43
C HIS A 150 -20.61 -6.48 1.66
N ARG A 151 -20.33 -6.92 0.43
CA ARG A 151 -21.32 -7.60 -0.44
C ARG A 151 -21.97 -8.83 0.21
N GLY A 152 -21.26 -9.57 1.06
CA GLY A 152 -21.82 -10.73 1.77
C GLY A 152 -22.96 -10.36 2.75
N LYS A 153 -23.05 -9.11 3.18
CA LYS A 153 -24.13 -8.59 4.05
C LYS A 153 -25.22 -7.84 3.29
N TYR A 154 -25.20 -7.86 1.95
CA TYR A 154 -26.06 -7.01 1.09
C TYR A 154 -27.55 -7.07 1.43
N LYS A 155 -28.06 -8.26 1.74
CA LYS A 155 -29.49 -8.44 2.09
C LYS A 155 -29.89 -7.73 3.40
N ARG A 156 -28.95 -7.50 4.32
CA ARG A 156 -29.16 -6.85 5.61
C ARG A 156 -28.96 -5.33 5.57
N LEU A 157 -28.45 -4.80 4.44
CA LEU A 157 -28.17 -3.38 4.26
C LEU A 157 -29.44 -2.63 3.80
N ASN A 158 -29.62 -1.42 4.31
CA ASN A 158 -30.64 -0.50 3.82
C ASN A 158 -30.23 0.11 2.45
N ASP A 159 -31.14 0.81 1.78
CA ASP A 159 -30.90 1.35 0.44
C ASP A 159 -29.80 2.40 0.36
N LYS A 160 -29.64 3.18 1.43
CA LYS A 160 -28.53 4.15 1.55
C LYS A 160 -27.19 3.41 1.62
N GLU A 161 -27.09 2.40 2.45
CA GLU A 161 -25.89 1.58 2.60
C GLU A 161 -25.54 0.80 1.33
N ARG A 162 -26.56 0.27 0.61
CA ARG A 162 -26.37 -0.38 -0.69
C ARG A 162 -25.77 0.58 -1.72
N ARG A 163 -26.27 1.84 -1.76
CA ARG A 163 -25.71 2.90 -2.62
C ARG A 163 -24.25 3.22 -2.24
N LEU A 164 -23.94 3.30 -0.95
CA LEU A 164 -22.60 3.55 -0.47
C LEU A 164 -21.67 2.37 -0.74
N LEU A 165 -22.14 1.13 -0.61
CA LEU A 165 -21.38 -0.06 -0.96
C LEU A 165 -21.04 -0.09 -2.46
N LYS A 166 -21.97 0.32 -3.33
CA LYS A 166 -21.70 0.49 -4.77
C LYS A 166 -20.64 1.57 -5.01
N ARG A 167 -20.70 2.69 -4.24
CA ARG A 167 -19.72 3.77 -4.33
C ARG A 167 -18.30 3.35 -3.90
N ARG A 168 -18.14 2.30 -3.09
CA ARG A 168 -16.83 1.71 -2.76
C ARG A 168 -15.98 1.43 -3.99
N GLN A 169 -16.60 1.08 -5.12
CA GLN A 169 -15.87 0.80 -6.36
C GLN A 169 -14.99 1.97 -6.84
N ALA A 170 -15.23 3.19 -6.33
CA ALA A 170 -14.38 4.35 -6.60
C ALA A 170 -12.92 4.19 -6.10
N ILE A 171 -12.65 3.21 -5.22
CA ILE A 171 -11.27 2.91 -4.77
C ILE A 171 -10.42 2.32 -5.90
N GLU A 172 -11.01 1.58 -6.84
CA GLU A 172 -10.27 0.92 -7.92
C GLU A 172 -9.57 1.93 -8.84
N PRO A 173 -10.23 3.00 -9.33
CA PRO A 173 -9.56 4.08 -10.03
C PRO A 173 -8.49 4.79 -9.17
N ILE A 174 -8.71 4.96 -7.86
CA ILE A 174 -7.71 5.54 -6.95
C ILE A 174 -6.44 4.70 -6.97
N ILE A 175 -6.56 3.38 -6.79
CA ILE A 175 -5.43 2.44 -6.87
C ILE A 175 -4.76 2.50 -8.24
N GLY A 176 -5.54 2.60 -9.32
CA GLY A 176 -5.03 2.80 -10.66
C GLY A 176 -4.14 4.04 -10.76
N HIS A 177 -4.61 5.19 -10.27
CA HIS A 177 -3.85 6.44 -10.23
C HIS A 177 -2.62 6.36 -9.31
N LEU A 178 -2.71 5.71 -8.16
CA LEU A 178 -1.56 5.48 -7.29
C LEU A 178 -0.46 4.69 -8.02
N LYS A 179 -0.84 3.64 -8.76
CA LYS A 179 0.11 2.82 -9.52
C LYS A 179 0.68 3.55 -10.73
N SER A 180 -0.14 4.23 -11.54
CA SER A 180 0.30 4.87 -12.80
C SER A 180 0.93 6.24 -12.58
N ASP A 181 0.28 7.11 -11.82
CA ASP A 181 0.62 8.53 -11.72
C ASP A 181 1.59 8.82 -10.57
N HIS A 182 1.53 7.99 -9.50
CA HIS A 182 2.32 8.15 -8.28
C HIS A 182 3.33 7.03 -8.04
N ARG A 183 3.57 6.17 -9.06
CA ARG A 183 4.59 5.11 -9.09
C ARG A 183 4.49 4.07 -7.96
N MET A 184 3.31 3.86 -7.37
CA MET A 184 3.14 2.82 -6.35
C MET A 184 3.39 1.39 -6.88
N ASN A 185 3.40 1.20 -8.19
CA ASN A 185 3.73 -0.07 -8.82
C ASN A 185 5.22 -0.45 -8.76
N ARG A 186 6.11 0.47 -8.33
CA ARG A 186 7.55 0.23 -8.23
C ARG A 186 8.18 1.06 -7.13
N CYS A 187 8.51 0.42 -6.01
CA CYS A 187 9.28 1.04 -4.94
C CYS A 187 10.77 1.13 -5.33
N HIS A 188 11.37 2.30 -5.13
CA HIS A 188 12.81 2.52 -5.32
C HIS A 188 13.55 2.61 -3.98
N LEU A 189 12.83 2.70 -2.87
CA LEU A 189 13.36 2.62 -1.53
C LEU A 189 13.60 1.16 -1.15
N LYS A 190 14.47 0.90 -0.20
CA LYS A 190 14.85 -0.46 0.20
C LYS A 190 14.30 -0.80 1.59
N GLY A 191 14.01 -2.09 1.77
CA GLY A 191 13.55 -2.63 3.03
C GLY A 191 12.09 -2.32 3.33
N SER A 192 11.58 -2.90 4.40
CA SER A 192 10.19 -2.74 4.84
C SER A 192 9.84 -1.28 5.20
N GLU A 193 10.79 -0.53 5.75
CA GLU A 193 10.61 0.90 6.03
C GLU A 193 10.49 1.69 4.72
N GLY A 194 11.31 1.36 3.71
CA GLY A 194 11.24 1.95 2.39
C GLY A 194 9.88 1.74 1.75
N ASP A 195 9.31 0.53 1.85
CA ASP A 195 7.98 0.22 1.35
C ASP A 195 6.89 1.01 2.10
N ALA A 196 7.02 1.16 3.42
CA ALA A 196 6.06 1.93 4.23
C ALA A 196 6.08 3.42 3.86
N ILE A 197 7.27 4.02 3.78
CA ILE A 197 7.44 5.42 3.37
C ILE A 197 6.93 5.62 1.94
N HIS A 198 7.24 4.71 1.02
CA HIS A 198 6.79 4.79 -0.36
C HIS A 198 5.26 4.80 -0.48
N ALA A 199 4.57 3.94 0.27
CA ALA A 199 3.11 3.90 0.30
C ALA A 199 2.51 5.25 0.74
N VAL A 200 3.06 5.84 1.81
CA VAL A 200 2.61 7.15 2.33
C VAL A 200 2.89 8.28 1.33
N LEU A 201 4.08 8.30 0.71
CA LEU A 201 4.44 9.33 -0.27
C LEU A 201 3.54 9.26 -1.52
N CYS A 202 3.21 8.07 -2.01
CA CYS A 202 2.26 7.90 -3.11
C CYS A 202 0.86 8.43 -2.76
N ALA A 203 0.38 8.15 -1.55
CA ALA A 203 -0.90 8.64 -1.05
C ALA A 203 -0.89 10.17 -0.88
N ALA A 204 0.18 10.73 -0.35
CA ALA A 204 0.36 12.18 -0.21
C ALA A 204 0.35 12.87 -1.58
N GLY A 205 1.10 12.34 -2.57
CA GLY A 205 1.12 12.85 -3.94
C GLY A 205 -0.28 12.85 -4.57
N TYR A 206 -1.04 11.78 -4.40
CA TYR A 206 -2.43 11.69 -4.86
C TYR A 206 -3.30 12.78 -4.20
N ASN A 207 -3.21 12.94 -2.88
CA ASN A 207 -4.00 13.92 -2.13
C ASN A 207 -3.65 15.36 -2.51
N ILE A 208 -2.38 15.68 -2.72
CA ILE A 208 -1.94 17.00 -3.20
C ILE A 208 -2.54 17.29 -4.58
N ARG A 209 -2.44 16.34 -5.51
CA ARG A 209 -3.03 16.47 -6.85
C ARG A 209 -4.56 16.64 -6.79
N TRP A 210 -5.21 15.88 -5.91
CA TRP A 210 -6.64 15.99 -5.64
C TRP A 210 -7.00 17.41 -5.13
N LEU A 211 -6.26 17.90 -4.13
CA LEU A 211 -6.45 19.23 -3.56
C LEU A 211 -6.29 20.33 -4.61
N LEU A 212 -5.23 20.29 -5.43
CA LEU A 212 -5.00 21.24 -6.51
C LEU A 212 -6.15 21.25 -7.53
N ARG A 213 -6.71 20.08 -7.86
CA ARG A 213 -7.89 20.00 -8.73
C ARG A 213 -9.12 20.65 -8.09
N MET A 214 -9.32 20.45 -6.79
CA MET A 214 -10.43 21.05 -6.05
C MET A 214 -10.31 22.57 -5.97
N ILE A 215 -9.11 23.10 -5.70
CA ILE A 215 -8.81 24.54 -5.70
C ILE A 215 -9.12 25.13 -7.07
N ARG A 216 -8.64 24.51 -8.15
CA ARG A 216 -8.91 24.96 -9.52
C ARG A 216 -10.41 24.95 -9.84
N LYS A 217 -11.11 23.86 -9.50
CA LYS A 217 -12.55 23.69 -9.78
C LYS A 217 -13.41 24.71 -9.04
N LYS A 218 -13.07 25.04 -7.79
CA LYS A 218 -13.83 25.99 -6.97
C LYS A 218 -13.47 27.46 -7.22
N GLY A 219 -12.58 27.76 -8.15
CA GLY A 219 -12.23 29.15 -8.48
C GLY A 219 -11.50 29.91 -7.38
N ILE A 220 -10.95 29.22 -6.37
CA ILE A 220 -10.26 29.86 -5.23
C ILE A 220 -9.11 30.74 -5.70
N ARG A 221 -8.46 30.41 -6.81
CA ARG A 221 -7.41 31.26 -7.40
C ARG A 221 -7.94 32.63 -7.79
N LEU A 222 -9.09 32.68 -8.43
CA LEU A 222 -9.74 33.95 -8.82
C LEU A 222 -10.13 34.75 -7.57
N TYR A 223 -10.71 34.06 -6.59
CA TYR A 223 -11.13 34.66 -5.32
C TYR A 223 -9.95 35.25 -4.53
N LEU A 224 -8.87 34.47 -4.35
CA LEU A 224 -7.66 34.93 -3.66
C LEU A 224 -6.95 36.06 -4.44
N ALA A 225 -6.94 35.99 -5.77
CA ALA A 225 -6.41 37.07 -6.61
C ALA A 225 -7.24 38.36 -6.45
N LEU A 226 -8.56 38.26 -6.41
CA LEU A 226 -9.46 39.37 -6.18
C LEU A 226 -9.29 40.04 -4.80
N ILE A 227 -9.18 39.20 -3.75
CA ILE A 227 -8.90 39.65 -2.37
C ILE A 227 -7.58 40.40 -2.30
N LYS A 228 -6.53 39.86 -2.96
CA LYS A 228 -5.21 40.46 -2.99
C LYS A 228 -5.22 41.78 -3.77
N LEU A 229 -5.95 41.85 -4.90
CA LEU A 229 -6.11 43.03 -5.70
C LEU A 229 -6.86 44.15 -4.97
N LEU A 230 -7.86 43.77 -4.15
CA LEU A 230 -8.66 44.71 -3.34
C LEU A 230 -7.99 45.12 -2.02
N GLY A 231 -6.76 44.67 -1.76
CA GLY A 231 -6.04 44.99 -0.52
C GLY A 231 -6.64 44.38 0.76
N LEU A 232 -7.60 43.47 0.63
CA LEU A 232 -8.35 42.87 1.74
C LEU A 232 -7.62 41.63 2.35
N SER A 233 -6.29 41.68 2.36
CA SER A 233 -5.46 40.55 2.89
C SER A 233 -5.74 40.16 4.35
N GLY A 234 -6.26 41.08 5.16
CA GLY A 234 -6.75 40.82 6.51
C GLY A 234 -7.95 39.85 6.59
N LEU A 235 -8.73 39.71 5.51
CA LEU A 235 -9.84 38.79 5.42
C LEU A 235 -9.37 37.32 5.20
N ILE A 236 -8.19 37.11 4.63
CA ILE A 236 -7.59 35.77 4.43
C ILE A 236 -7.29 35.10 5.77
N ALA A 237 -6.86 35.84 6.77
CA ALA A 237 -6.59 35.35 8.11
C ALA A 237 -7.85 34.88 8.85
N LYS A 238 -9.02 35.42 8.53
CA LYS A 238 -10.32 35.01 9.11
C LYS A 238 -10.99 33.84 8.37
N MET A 239 -10.55 33.52 7.17
CA MET A 239 -11.01 32.36 6.40
C MET A 239 -10.13 31.14 6.66
N SER A 240 -9.94 30.80 7.94
CA SER A 240 -9.29 29.57 8.35
C SER A 240 -9.99 28.37 7.72
N PRO A 241 -9.23 27.36 7.25
CA PRO A 241 -9.78 26.14 6.63
C PRO A 241 -10.60 25.25 7.58
N THR A 242 -10.85 25.69 8.81
CA THR A 242 -11.58 24.97 9.86
C THR A 242 -12.97 24.51 9.46
N ASN A 243 -13.73 25.32 8.69
CA ASN A 243 -15.10 24.93 8.32
C ASN A 243 -15.18 23.80 7.30
N HIS A 244 -14.16 23.61 6.46
CA HIS A 244 -14.11 22.46 5.54
C HIS A 244 -13.62 21.20 6.21
N ILE A 245 -12.74 21.31 7.20
CA ILE A 245 -12.28 20.18 8.04
C ILE A 245 -13.42 19.68 8.92
N GLU A 246 -14.28 20.56 9.45
CA GLU A 246 -15.46 20.14 10.21
C GLU A 246 -16.52 19.45 9.35
N GLN A 247 -16.73 19.89 8.11
CA GLN A 247 -17.60 19.19 7.16
C GLN A 247 -17.02 17.81 6.77
N PHE A 248 -15.69 17.70 6.78
CA PHE A 248 -14.95 16.46 6.57
C PHE A 248 -15.02 15.53 7.79
N ARG A 249 -14.94 16.06 9.01
CA ARG A 249 -15.14 15.31 10.26
C ARG A 249 -16.50 14.63 10.36
N ARG A 250 -17.55 15.18 9.76
CA ARG A 250 -18.90 14.60 9.75
C ARG A 250 -19.09 13.43 8.78
N SER A 251 -18.17 13.19 7.87
CA SER A 251 -18.21 12.01 6.97
C SER A 251 -17.38 10.86 7.54
N GLN A 252 -17.81 10.26 8.63
CA GLN A 252 -17.17 9.12 9.32
C GLN A 252 -17.26 7.80 8.52
N LEU A 253 -17.13 7.86 7.20
CA LEU A 253 -17.25 6.71 6.30
C LEU A 253 -15.91 6.49 5.59
N ALA A 254 -15.28 5.36 5.85
CA ALA A 254 -14.04 4.96 5.18
C ALA A 254 -14.28 3.80 4.20
N VAL A 255 -13.47 3.77 3.15
CA VAL A 255 -13.41 2.66 2.18
C VAL A 255 -12.01 2.11 2.17
N LEU A 256 -11.90 0.79 2.27
CA LEU A 256 -10.65 0.06 2.31
C LEU A 256 -10.46 -0.82 1.08
N ALA A 257 -9.20 -0.89 0.60
CA ALA A 257 -8.73 -1.85 -0.37
C ALA A 257 -7.27 -2.25 -0.06
N ALA A 258 -6.93 -3.48 -0.34
CA ALA A 258 -5.60 -4.06 -0.14
C ALA A 258 -5.04 -4.64 -1.44
#